data_7fe3e74a4154bfa1697fd5a2a1671ebf
#
_entry.id   7fe3e74a4154bfa1697fd5a2a1671ebf
#
_cell.length_a   1.000
_cell.length_b   1.000
_cell.length_c   1.000
_cell.angle_alpha   90.00
_cell.angle_beta   90.00
_cell.angle_gamma   90.00
#
_symmetry.space_group_name_H-M   'P 1'
#
loop_
_entity.id
_entity.type
_entity.pdbx_description
1 polymer ?
#
loop_
_entity_poly.entity_id
_entity_poly.type
_entity_poly.pdbx_seq_one_letter_code
_entity_poly.pdbx_strand_id
1 'polypeptide(L)'
;MRTFGLPRLAPLLTALALLGACSGQAAVPTPVAAPPTSAPAAVATAAPAPSSTPAPTAAPTAVPTPTVVPNPTADPITGAPAFARGSVKNRPILVMIDNHPQAYPQTGMDKAAVVFEALAEFGVTRFMALYAPGITPEADQIGPVRSTRLYFVHWAMGFHALYAHAGGSPQGLALAESTDEIVNLDALHADGEDYFVRSRSRAAPHNLYTSTDELLRAAEDRKAIPLEDEQQGFLFKTDAPAAERSTISPRSYFFIYPQDPAGWVYDPDTNGYLRLRRGVAARDAASGEQLWTKNVLVMEVAERPIPGDDKGRIEQDVIGEGPAKLFLDGVERDVTWRKPEPTAPLRFYDADGEEARFNAGPIWVVALPSLENLTVKQ
;
A
#
# COMPACT_ATOMS: atom_id res chain seq x y z
N MET A 1 -49.03 -33.55 37.24
CA MET A 1 -48.34 -34.32 38.29
C MET A 1 -47.17 -35.02 37.72
N ARG A 2 -45.97 -34.50 37.97
CA ARG A 2 -44.68 -35.16 38.18
C ARG A 2 -43.62 -34.08 38.34
N THR A 3 -43.23 -33.89 39.55
CA THR A 3 -42.12 -33.05 40.08
C THR A 3 -40.83 -33.83 40.01
N PHE A 4 -39.73 -33.16 39.59
CA PHE A 4 -38.34 -33.52 39.88
C PHE A 4 -37.54 -32.26 39.51
N GLY A 5 -36.74 -31.60 40.33
CA GLY A 5 -35.87 -32.08 41.39
C GLY A 5 -34.53 -31.39 41.12
N LEU A 6 -34.24 -30.23 41.78
CA LEU A 6 -32.97 -29.49 41.70
C LEU A 6 -31.88 -30.26 42.48
N PRO A 7 -30.64 -30.31 42.00
CA PRO A 7 -29.52 -30.66 42.84
C PRO A 7 -28.75 -29.43 43.36
N ARG A 8 -28.31 -29.60 44.58
CA ARG A 8 -27.69 -28.71 45.55
C ARG A 8 -26.32 -28.17 45.12
N LEU A 9 -26.09 -26.90 45.43
CA LEU A 9 -24.78 -26.25 45.53
C LEU A 9 -23.98 -26.84 46.70
N ALA A 10 -22.69 -27.09 46.46
CA ALA A 10 -21.65 -27.29 47.49
C ALA A 10 -20.67 -26.10 47.45
N PRO A 11 -20.25 -25.57 48.59
CA PRO A 11 -19.27 -24.47 48.66
C PRO A 11 -17.86 -25.02 48.68
N LEU A 12 -16.96 -24.43 47.82
CA LEU A 12 -15.55 -24.68 47.91
C LEU A 12 -14.87 -23.56 48.68
N LEU A 13 -14.14 -23.98 49.72
CA LEU A 13 -13.40 -23.14 50.64
C LEU A 13 -12.21 -22.43 50.00
N THR A 14 -12.10 -21.18 50.34
CA THR A 14 -10.96 -20.29 50.13
C THR A 14 -9.74 -20.72 50.96
N ALA A 15 -8.59 -20.96 50.36
CA ALA A 15 -7.33 -21.05 51.03
C ALA A 15 -6.49 -19.80 50.78
N LEU A 16 -6.32 -18.99 51.79
CA LEU A 16 -5.52 -17.78 51.83
C LEU A 16 -4.06 -18.19 52.21
N ALA A 17 -3.11 -18.06 51.31
CA ALA A 17 -1.69 -18.22 51.58
C ALA A 17 -1.03 -16.85 51.67
N LEU A 18 -0.67 -16.44 52.88
CA LEU A 18 0.23 -15.32 53.14
C LEU A 18 1.66 -15.76 52.81
N LEU A 19 2.33 -15.02 51.93
CA LEU A 19 3.80 -15.08 51.79
C LEU A 19 4.38 -13.68 51.95
N GLY A 20 5.34 -13.62 52.83
CA GLY A 20 5.92 -12.45 53.42
C GLY A 20 6.75 -11.61 52.48
N ALA A 21 6.77 -10.33 52.78
CA ALA A 21 7.63 -9.32 52.19
C ALA A 21 9.09 -9.51 52.63
N CYS A 22 10.01 -9.65 51.70
CA CYS A 22 11.44 -9.37 51.92
C CYS A 22 11.77 -8.07 51.17
N SER A 23 11.98 -7.03 51.97
CA SER A 23 12.52 -5.75 51.54
C SER A 23 14.02 -5.89 51.28
N GLY A 24 14.44 -5.94 50.04
CA GLY A 24 15.82 -5.77 49.59
C GLY A 24 16.09 -4.33 49.21
N GLN A 25 16.82 -3.60 50.04
CA GLN A 25 17.33 -2.26 49.76
C GLN A 25 18.44 -2.36 48.71
N ALA A 26 18.24 -1.75 47.55
CA ALA A 26 19.27 -1.61 46.52
C ALA A 26 20.24 -0.49 46.95
N ALA A 27 21.54 -0.83 47.04
CA ALA A 27 22.62 0.09 47.34
C ALA A 27 22.82 1.07 46.16
N VAL A 28 22.92 2.35 46.51
CA VAL A 28 23.29 3.44 45.60
C VAL A 28 24.80 3.35 45.32
N PRO A 29 25.26 3.34 44.06
CA PRO A 29 26.69 3.38 43.76
C PRO A 29 27.26 4.79 44.02
N THR A 30 28.34 4.86 44.75
CA THR A 30 29.15 6.05 45.04
C THR A 30 29.82 6.57 43.75
N PRO A 31 29.91 7.89 43.51
CA PRO A 31 30.59 8.40 42.33
C PRO A 31 32.12 8.23 42.45
N VAL A 32 32.69 7.66 41.38
CA VAL A 32 34.15 7.54 41.20
C VAL A 32 34.71 8.90 40.81
N ALA A 33 35.72 9.35 41.54
CA ALA A 33 36.43 10.60 41.29
C ALA A 33 37.17 10.56 39.93
N ALA A 34 37.06 11.64 39.17
CA ALA A 34 37.77 11.85 37.92
C ALA A 34 39.28 12.08 38.15
N PRO A 35 40.16 11.58 37.27
CA PRO A 35 41.60 11.85 37.36
C PRO A 35 41.92 13.33 37.00
N PRO A 36 43.04 13.86 37.50
CA PRO A 36 43.38 15.29 37.29
C PRO A 36 43.78 15.57 35.84
N THR A 37 43.25 16.68 35.34
CA THR A 37 43.53 17.22 34.01
C THR A 37 44.96 17.75 33.98
N SER A 38 45.82 17.20 33.14
CA SER A 38 47.14 17.75 32.82
C SER A 38 47.00 18.98 31.92
N ALA A 39 47.72 20.04 32.26
CA ALA A 39 47.78 21.28 31.51
C ALA A 39 48.35 21.10 30.11
N PRO A 40 47.87 21.82 29.08
CA PRO A 40 48.43 21.71 27.75
C PRO A 40 49.74 22.44 27.61
N ALA A 41 50.73 21.74 27.03
CA ALA A 41 51.98 22.34 26.60
C ALA A 41 51.76 23.33 25.44
N ALA A 42 52.43 24.46 25.49
CA ALA A 42 52.40 25.49 24.45
C ALA A 42 52.96 24.94 23.15
N VAL A 43 52.12 24.92 22.11
CA VAL A 43 52.53 24.61 20.73
C VAL A 43 52.95 25.90 20.05
N ALA A 44 54.19 25.89 19.53
CA ALA A 44 54.72 27.01 18.75
C ALA A 44 53.91 27.21 17.46
N THR A 45 53.47 28.43 17.22
CA THR A 45 52.76 28.83 16.01
C THR A 45 53.70 28.84 14.80
N ALA A 46 53.52 27.90 13.89
CA ALA A 46 54.16 27.94 12.57
C ALA A 46 53.35 28.88 11.67
N ALA A 47 54.10 29.68 10.88
CA ALA A 47 53.51 30.63 9.91
C ALA A 47 52.71 29.90 8.83
N PRO A 48 51.62 30.47 8.32
CA PRO A 48 50.78 29.84 7.30
C PRO A 48 51.50 29.80 5.96
N ALA A 49 51.52 28.62 5.35
CA ALA A 49 51.94 28.43 3.96
C ALA A 49 50.93 29.08 3.00
N PRO A 50 51.34 29.57 1.81
CA PRO A 50 50.41 30.18 0.85
C PRO A 50 49.37 29.21 0.39
N SER A 51 48.09 29.59 0.53
CA SER A 51 46.90 28.85 0.10
C SER A 51 46.91 28.74 -1.43
N SER A 52 47.00 27.53 -1.98
CA SER A 52 46.76 27.30 -3.40
C SER A 52 45.26 27.44 -3.67
N THR A 53 44.89 28.38 -4.53
CA THR A 53 43.55 28.56 -5.05
C THR A 53 43.11 27.28 -5.77
N PRO A 54 42.01 26.60 -5.37
CA PRO A 54 41.55 25.45 -6.11
C PRO A 54 41.06 25.89 -7.50
N ALA A 55 41.46 25.12 -8.52
CA ALA A 55 40.95 25.28 -9.88
C ALA A 55 39.43 25.12 -9.89
N PRO A 56 38.68 25.85 -10.71
CA PRO A 56 37.23 25.71 -10.78
C PRO A 56 36.86 24.27 -11.16
N THR A 57 36.13 23.59 -10.27
CA THR A 57 35.52 22.29 -10.56
C THR A 57 34.54 22.49 -11.71
N ALA A 58 34.75 21.76 -12.81
CA ALA A 58 33.80 21.77 -13.92
C ALA A 58 32.40 21.43 -13.39
N ALA A 59 31.40 22.25 -13.71
CA ALA A 59 30.03 21.99 -13.38
C ALA A 59 29.61 20.62 -13.97
N PRO A 60 28.84 19.78 -13.25
CA PRO A 60 28.38 18.53 -13.81
C PRO A 60 27.58 18.82 -15.09
N THR A 61 28.00 18.20 -16.18
CA THR A 61 27.27 18.26 -17.46
C THR A 61 25.88 17.71 -17.20
N ALA A 62 24.84 18.55 -17.41
CA ALA A 62 23.46 18.11 -17.28
C ALA A 62 23.24 16.91 -18.20
N VAL A 63 22.88 15.78 -17.63
CA VAL A 63 22.44 14.60 -18.39
C VAL A 63 21.17 15.02 -19.13
N PRO A 64 21.10 14.87 -20.46
CA PRO A 64 19.92 15.26 -21.20
C PRO A 64 18.73 14.49 -20.66
N THR A 65 17.70 15.20 -20.18
CA THR A 65 16.43 14.59 -19.81
C THR A 65 15.86 13.89 -21.05
N PRO A 66 15.58 12.59 -21.00
CA PRO A 66 15.04 11.89 -22.16
C PRO A 66 13.75 12.57 -22.60
N THR A 67 13.66 12.89 -23.89
CA THR A 67 12.45 13.49 -24.47
C THR A 67 11.32 12.48 -24.35
N VAL A 68 10.42 12.72 -23.42
CA VAL A 68 9.23 11.88 -23.21
C VAL A 68 8.29 12.09 -24.39
N VAL A 69 8.15 11.09 -25.24
CA VAL A 69 7.14 11.10 -26.29
C VAL A 69 5.80 10.65 -25.68
N PRO A 70 4.80 11.55 -25.55
CA PRO A 70 3.49 11.15 -25.07
C PRO A 70 2.89 10.11 -26.01
N ASN A 71 2.30 9.06 -25.45
CA ASN A 71 1.47 8.14 -26.23
C ASN A 71 -0.02 8.47 -25.98
N PRO A 72 -0.65 9.33 -26.77
CA PRO A 72 -2.01 9.77 -26.55
C PRO A 72 -3.04 8.65 -26.74
N THR A 73 -2.62 7.50 -27.28
CA THR A 73 -3.48 6.33 -27.49
C THR A 73 -3.24 5.23 -26.45
N ALA A 74 -2.41 5.48 -25.42
CA ALA A 74 -2.19 4.52 -24.34
C ALA A 74 -3.40 4.44 -23.42
N ASP A 75 -3.62 3.26 -22.88
CA ASP A 75 -4.61 3.06 -21.83
C ASP A 75 -4.21 3.85 -20.57
N PRO A 76 -5.11 4.63 -19.98
CA PRO A 76 -4.76 5.49 -18.85
C PRO A 76 -4.51 4.75 -17.54
N ILE A 77 -4.80 3.45 -17.45
CA ILE A 77 -4.55 2.63 -16.26
C ILE A 77 -3.29 1.79 -16.39
N THR A 78 -3.03 1.25 -17.57
CA THR A 78 -1.95 0.29 -17.79
C THR A 78 -0.83 0.80 -18.68
N GLY A 79 -1.07 1.87 -19.43
CA GLY A 79 -0.17 2.32 -20.49
C GLY A 79 -0.14 1.40 -21.71
N ALA A 80 -0.98 0.37 -21.77
CA ALA A 80 -1.03 -0.54 -22.90
C ALA A 80 -1.46 0.20 -24.19
N PRO A 81 -0.99 -0.23 -25.38
CA PRO A 81 -1.41 0.35 -26.64
C PRO A 81 -2.93 0.29 -26.84
N ALA A 82 -3.53 1.37 -27.31
CA ALA A 82 -4.97 1.48 -27.48
C ALA A 82 -5.59 0.39 -28.35
N PHE A 83 -4.88 -0.07 -29.38
CA PHE A 83 -5.33 -1.13 -30.27
C PHE A 83 -5.37 -2.53 -29.62
N ALA A 84 -4.70 -2.72 -28.51
CA ALA A 84 -4.72 -3.98 -27.76
C ALA A 84 -5.93 -4.10 -26.82
N ARG A 85 -6.80 -3.09 -26.80
CA ARG A 85 -7.92 -3.00 -25.87
C ARG A 85 -9.22 -3.46 -26.48
N GLY A 86 -9.94 -4.29 -25.75
CA GLY A 86 -11.31 -4.64 -26.09
C GLY A 86 -12.27 -3.46 -25.95
N SER A 87 -12.09 -2.63 -24.94
CA SER A 87 -12.84 -1.39 -24.73
C SER A 87 -12.15 -0.48 -23.71
N VAL A 88 -11.86 0.75 -24.09
CA VAL A 88 -11.39 1.83 -23.18
C VAL A 88 -12.51 2.32 -22.27
N LYS A 89 -13.76 1.98 -22.62
CA LYS A 89 -14.96 2.45 -21.92
C LYS A 89 -15.49 1.48 -20.85
N ASN A 90 -14.78 0.38 -20.61
CA ASN A 90 -15.16 -0.51 -19.53
C ASN A 90 -14.80 0.12 -18.19
N ARG A 91 -15.77 0.10 -17.28
CA ARG A 91 -15.57 0.59 -15.91
C ARG A 91 -14.48 -0.24 -15.22
N PRO A 92 -13.48 0.39 -14.60
CA PRO A 92 -12.47 -0.34 -13.82
C PRO A 92 -13.11 -1.01 -12.60
N ILE A 93 -12.53 -2.12 -12.19
CA ILE A 93 -12.97 -2.91 -11.06
C ILE A 93 -11.94 -2.78 -9.95
N LEU A 94 -12.35 -2.37 -8.77
CA LEU A 94 -11.52 -2.30 -7.57
C LEU A 94 -11.98 -3.33 -6.55
N VAL A 95 -11.07 -4.13 -6.04
CA VAL A 95 -11.34 -5.19 -5.05
C VAL A 95 -10.53 -4.96 -3.79
N MET A 96 -11.21 -4.91 -2.64
CA MET A 96 -10.54 -4.89 -1.34
C MET A 96 -10.02 -6.27 -0.98
N ILE A 97 -8.72 -6.41 -0.77
CA ILE A 97 -8.04 -7.70 -0.52
C ILE A 97 -7.34 -7.66 0.85
N ASP A 98 -7.54 -8.72 1.61
CA ASP A 98 -6.97 -8.92 2.95
C ASP A 98 -5.45 -9.15 2.89
N ASN A 99 -4.71 -8.51 3.79
CA ASN A 99 -3.29 -8.76 3.96
C ASN A 99 -2.92 -9.27 5.36
N HIS A 100 -3.91 -9.75 6.12
CA HIS A 100 -3.64 -10.42 7.38
C HIS A 100 -2.77 -11.67 7.16
N PRO A 101 -1.87 -12.06 8.09
CA PRO A 101 -1.03 -13.25 7.93
C PRO A 101 -1.79 -14.53 7.59
N GLN A 102 -3.02 -14.70 8.07
CA GLN A 102 -3.89 -15.84 7.75
C GLN A 102 -4.53 -15.78 6.36
N ALA A 103 -4.49 -14.61 5.70
CA ALA A 103 -4.98 -14.42 4.33
C ALA A 103 -3.88 -14.68 3.28
N TYR A 104 -2.62 -14.75 3.71
CA TYR A 104 -1.47 -14.92 2.82
C TYR A 104 -1.24 -16.39 2.48
N PRO A 105 -0.82 -16.74 1.23
CA PRO A 105 -0.73 -15.86 0.08
C PRO A 105 -2.11 -15.51 -0.51
N GLN A 106 -2.22 -14.31 -1.08
CA GLN A 106 -3.41 -13.86 -1.79
C GLN A 106 -3.48 -14.48 -3.18
N THR A 107 -4.63 -14.31 -3.84
CA THR A 107 -4.89 -14.83 -5.19
C THR A 107 -5.36 -13.70 -6.11
N GLY A 108 -4.91 -13.70 -7.35
CA GLY A 108 -5.30 -12.76 -8.39
C GLY A 108 -4.58 -11.41 -8.34
N MET A 109 -3.65 -11.23 -7.40
CA MET A 109 -2.87 -9.99 -7.26
C MET A 109 -1.92 -9.75 -8.44
N ASP A 110 -1.44 -10.80 -9.08
CA ASP A 110 -0.55 -10.78 -10.24
C ASP A 110 -1.23 -10.31 -11.54
N LYS A 111 -2.56 -10.18 -11.53
CA LYS A 111 -3.37 -9.68 -12.64
C LYS A 111 -3.79 -8.21 -12.47
N ALA A 112 -3.53 -7.62 -11.32
CA ALA A 112 -3.92 -6.24 -11.05
C ALA A 112 -3.05 -5.24 -11.82
N ALA A 113 -3.68 -4.21 -12.39
CA ALA A 113 -2.99 -3.09 -13.02
C ALA A 113 -2.43 -2.11 -12.00
N VAL A 114 -3.19 -1.83 -10.93
CA VAL A 114 -2.79 -0.94 -9.84
C VAL A 114 -3.12 -1.59 -8.51
N VAL A 115 -2.19 -1.53 -7.57
CA VAL A 115 -2.44 -1.96 -6.18
C VAL A 115 -2.18 -0.79 -5.26
N PHE A 116 -3.18 -0.44 -4.46
CA PHE A 116 -3.04 0.46 -3.32
C PHE A 116 -2.82 -0.38 -2.07
N GLU A 117 -1.82 -0.01 -1.28
CA GLU A 117 -1.51 -0.65 0.00
C GLU A 117 -1.46 0.39 1.10
N ALA A 118 -2.28 0.24 2.12
CA ALA A 118 -2.35 1.14 3.25
C ALA A 118 -2.63 0.39 4.55
N LEU A 119 -2.23 0.98 5.68
CA LEU A 119 -2.57 0.47 7.00
C LEU A 119 -4.09 0.42 7.19
N ALA A 120 -4.56 -0.58 7.91
CA ALA A 120 -5.96 -0.76 8.24
C ALA A 120 -6.19 -0.74 9.76
N GLU A 121 -6.01 -1.85 10.45
CA GLU A 121 -6.09 -1.94 11.90
C GLU A 121 -4.87 -2.68 12.47
N PHE A 122 -4.46 -2.31 13.68
CA PHE A 122 -3.40 -2.98 14.45
C PHE A 122 -2.08 -3.17 13.67
N GLY A 123 -1.76 -2.23 12.78
CA GLY A 123 -0.56 -2.27 11.96
C GLY A 123 -0.59 -3.27 10.80
N VAL A 124 -1.73 -3.90 10.52
CA VAL A 124 -1.90 -4.76 9.33
C VAL A 124 -2.33 -3.90 8.15
N THR A 125 -1.65 -4.05 7.01
CA THR A 125 -2.06 -3.37 5.78
C THR A 125 -3.23 -4.08 5.11
N ARG A 126 -3.84 -3.40 4.15
CA ARG A 126 -4.87 -3.93 3.25
C ARG A 126 -4.57 -3.49 1.84
N PHE A 127 -4.95 -4.32 0.89
CA PHE A 127 -4.83 -3.98 -0.52
C PHE A 127 -6.19 -3.56 -1.10
N MET A 128 -6.12 -2.64 -2.05
CA MET A 128 -7.17 -2.37 -3.03
C MET A 128 -6.56 -2.58 -4.40
N ALA A 129 -6.98 -3.62 -5.08
CA ALA A 129 -6.44 -4.04 -6.38
C ALA A 129 -7.38 -3.62 -7.51
N LEU A 130 -6.83 -2.97 -8.53
CA LEU A 130 -7.55 -2.50 -9.71
C LEU A 130 -7.33 -3.45 -10.89
N TYR A 131 -8.43 -3.86 -11.50
CA TYR A 131 -8.47 -4.64 -12.72
C TYR A 131 -9.14 -3.80 -13.82
N ALA A 132 -8.56 -3.81 -15.01
CA ALA A 132 -9.08 -3.10 -16.19
C ALA A 132 -9.66 -4.12 -17.18
N PRO A 133 -11.00 -4.32 -17.22
CA PRO A 133 -11.63 -5.32 -18.07
C PRO A 133 -11.26 -5.16 -19.55
N GLY A 134 -10.90 -6.28 -20.20
CA GLY A 134 -10.45 -6.30 -21.59
C GLY A 134 -9.02 -5.81 -21.82
N ILE A 135 -8.29 -5.43 -20.74
CA ILE A 135 -6.91 -4.94 -20.79
C ILE A 135 -6.01 -5.76 -19.89
N THR A 136 -6.35 -5.88 -18.60
CA THR A 136 -5.63 -6.80 -17.70
C THR A 136 -6.05 -8.24 -17.95
N PRO A 137 -5.18 -9.21 -17.68
CA PRO A 137 -5.56 -10.62 -17.74
C PRO A 137 -6.73 -10.91 -16.79
N GLU A 138 -7.57 -11.85 -17.16
CA GLU A 138 -8.63 -12.37 -16.30
C GLU A 138 -8.05 -13.12 -15.10
N ALA A 139 -8.75 -13.01 -13.97
CA ALA A 139 -8.41 -13.71 -12.74
C ALA A 139 -9.58 -14.61 -12.33
N ASP A 140 -9.38 -15.91 -12.42
CA ASP A 140 -10.39 -16.93 -12.03
C ASP A 140 -10.73 -16.87 -10.55
N GLN A 141 -9.83 -16.33 -9.74
CA GLN A 141 -10.01 -16.13 -8.31
C GLN A 141 -9.29 -14.88 -7.82
N ILE A 142 -9.99 -14.04 -7.08
CA ILE A 142 -9.46 -12.81 -6.46
C ILE A 142 -9.79 -12.83 -4.95
N GLY A 143 -8.79 -12.59 -4.12
CA GLY A 143 -9.01 -12.46 -2.70
C GLY A 143 -7.87 -12.99 -1.80
N PRO A 144 -8.16 -13.20 -0.50
CA PRO A 144 -9.47 -13.07 0.17
C PRO A 144 -10.00 -11.64 0.18
N VAL A 145 -11.27 -11.48 -0.19
CA VAL A 145 -11.95 -10.17 -0.19
C VAL A 145 -12.19 -9.71 1.24
N ARG A 146 -12.02 -8.40 1.48
CA ARG A 146 -12.04 -7.85 2.82
C ARG A 146 -12.72 -6.48 2.90
N SER A 147 -12.89 -6.02 4.14
CA SER A 147 -13.62 -4.80 4.50
C SER A 147 -12.96 -3.53 3.95
N THR A 148 -13.79 -2.57 3.52
CA THR A 148 -13.36 -1.23 3.12
C THR A 148 -13.03 -0.34 4.32
N ARG A 149 -12.35 0.79 4.05
CA ARG A 149 -12.13 1.93 4.95
C ARG A 149 -12.38 3.22 4.18
N LEU A 150 -12.65 4.31 4.89
CA LEU A 150 -13.01 5.59 4.28
C LEU A 150 -12.03 6.06 3.20
N TYR A 151 -10.73 6.00 3.49
CA TYR A 151 -9.68 6.41 2.56
C TYR A 151 -9.59 5.55 1.30
N PHE A 152 -9.92 4.25 1.35
CA PHE A 152 -10.01 3.41 0.15
C PHE A 152 -11.22 3.80 -0.71
N VAL A 153 -12.35 4.19 -0.11
CA VAL A 153 -13.50 4.70 -0.86
C VAL A 153 -13.12 6.00 -1.57
N HIS A 154 -12.41 6.92 -0.90
CA HIS A 154 -11.92 8.15 -1.53
C HIS A 154 -11.02 7.88 -2.73
N TRP A 155 -10.14 6.88 -2.67
CA TRP A 155 -9.36 6.50 -3.85
C TRP A 155 -10.22 5.88 -4.95
N ALA A 156 -11.17 5.02 -4.59
CA ALA A 156 -12.07 4.37 -5.55
C ALA A 156 -12.93 5.36 -6.34
N MET A 157 -13.41 6.43 -5.69
CA MET A 157 -14.18 7.50 -6.32
C MET A 157 -13.42 8.16 -7.48
N GLY A 158 -12.10 8.36 -7.35
CA GLY A 158 -11.27 8.92 -8.42
C GLY A 158 -11.13 8.04 -9.68
N PHE A 159 -11.62 6.80 -9.64
CA PHE A 159 -11.65 5.87 -10.77
C PHE A 159 -13.06 5.60 -11.30
N HIS A 160 -14.11 6.11 -10.65
CA HIS A 160 -15.51 5.80 -10.97
C HIS A 160 -15.76 4.28 -11.08
N ALA A 161 -15.15 3.49 -10.20
CA ALA A 161 -15.02 2.05 -10.33
C ALA A 161 -16.28 1.27 -9.90
N LEU A 162 -16.40 0.02 -10.36
CA LEU A 162 -17.10 -1.01 -9.58
C LEU A 162 -16.23 -1.35 -8.37
N TYR A 163 -16.75 -1.16 -7.17
CA TYR A 163 -15.99 -1.26 -5.94
C TYR A 163 -16.45 -2.43 -5.08
N ALA A 164 -15.69 -3.53 -5.11
CA ALA A 164 -16.00 -4.79 -4.44
C ALA A 164 -15.30 -4.91 -3.08
N HIS A 165 -16.06 -5.18 -2.04
CA HIS A 165 -15.56 -5.34 -0.67
C HIS A 165 -16.47 -6.25 0.18
N ALA A 166 -16.06 -6.56 1.40
CA ALA A 166 -16.82 -7.37 2.35
C ALA A 166 -16.98 -6.61 3.68
N GLY A 167 -18.04 -5.82 3.79
CA GLY A 167 -18.26 -4.92 4.91
C GLY A 167 -17.23 -3.81 5.00
N GLY A 168 -17.20 -3.07 6.13
CA GLY A 168 -16.29 -1.93 6.27
C GLY A 168 -16.29 -1.27 7.63
N SER A 169 -15.55 -0.16 7.74
CA SER A 169 -15.75 0.80 8.83
C SER A 169 -17.07 1.53 8.64
N PRO A 170 -17.73 2.00 9.72
CA PRO A 170 -19.01 2.72 9.61
C PRO A 170 -18.95 3.88 8.61
N GLN A 171 -17.87 4.68 8.65
CA GLN A 171 -17.68 5.83 7.76
C GLN A 171 -17.44 5.39 6.30
N GLY A 172 -16.66 4.31 6.09
CA GLY A 172 -16.40 3.78 4.76
C GLY A 172 -17.66 3.20 4.12
N LEU A 173 -18.49 2.46 4.88
CA LEU A 173 -19.76 1.95 4.40
C LEU A 173 -20.73 3.07 4.08
N ALA A 174 -20.90 4.04 5.00
CA ALA A 174 -21.80 5.17 4.78
C ALA A 174 -21.46 5.97 3.52
N LEU A 175 -20.16 6.21 3.25
CA LEU A 175 -19.76 6.88 2.02
C LEU A 175 -19.98 6.00 0.79
N ALA A 176 -19.60 4.73 0.83
CA ALA A 176 -19.75 3.81 -0.31
C ALA A 176 -21.24 3.60 -0.69
N GLU A 177 -22.15 3.64 0.27
CA GLU A 177 -23.60 3.51 0.07
C GLU A 177 -24.27 4.81 -0.42
N SER A 178 -23.69 5.97 -0.09
CA SER A 178 -24.32 7.27 -0.35
C SER A 178 -23.79 8.00 -1.58
N THR A 179 -22.64 7.58 -2.14
CA THR A 179 -22.03 8.22 -3.31
C THR A 179 -22.46 7.53 -4.61
N ASP A 180 -22.68 8.34 -5.66
CA ASP A 180 -22.91 7.88 -7.02
C ASP A 180 -21.60 7.73 -7.83
N GLU A 181 -20.46 8.09 -7.24
CA GLU A 181 -19.16 8.07 -7.92
C GLU A 181 -18.58 6.66 -8.12
N ILE A 182 -19.07 5.68 -7.38
CA ILE A 182 -18.70 4.28 -7.50
C ILE A 182 -19.95 3.40 -7.62
N VAL A 183 -19.79 2.23 -8.22
CA VAL A 183 -20.80 1.17 -8.14
C VAL A 183 -20.46 0.28 -6.97
N ASN A 184 -21.11 0.49 -5.84
CA ASN A 184 -20.85 -0.24 -4.62
C ASN A 184 -21.28 -1.71 -4.71
N LEU A 185 -20.38 -2.64 -4.36
CA LEU A 185 -20.64 -4.08 -4.32
C LEU A 185 -20.12 -4.66 -2.99
N ASP A 186 -20.99 -4.66 -1.97
CA ASP A 186 -20.69 -5.27 -0.68
C ASP A 186 -21.11 -6.74 -0.65
N ALA A 187 -20.17 -7.65 -0.50
CA ALA A 187 -20.38 -9.09 -0.41
C ALA A 187 -21.21 -9.54 0.83
N LEU A 188 -21.45 -8.63 1.77
CA LEU A 188 -22.24 -8.91 2.97
C LEU A 188 -23.68 -8.40 2.86
N HIS A 189 -24.04 -7.75 1.76
CA HIS A 189 -25.40 -7.35 1.42
C HIS A 189 -26.06 -8.37 0.49
N ALA A 190 -27.38 -8.55 0.62
CA ALA A 190 -28.14 -9.55 -0.12
C ALA A 190 -28.07 -9.42 -1.65
N ASP A 191 -27.83 -8.20 -2.16
CA ASP A 191 -27.67 -7.92 -3.60
C ASP A 191 -26.22 -8.10 -4.09
N GLY A 192 -25.29 -8.36 -3.19
CA GLY A 192 -23.87 -8.56 -3.47
C GLY A 192 -23.37 -9.98 -3.28
N GLU A 193 -23.98 -10.75 -2.37
CA GLU A 193 -23.46 -12.04 -1.94
C GLU A 193 -23.31 -13.08 -3.06
N ASP A 194 -24.13 -13.02 -4.10
CA ASP A 194 -24.15 -13.97 -5.22
C ASP A 194 -22.90 -13.90 -6.11
N TYR A 195 -22.09 -12.86 -6.00
CA TYR A 195 -20.87 -12.68 -6.79
C TYR A 195 -19.60 -13.10 -6.04
N PHE A 196 -19.77 -13.70 -4.85
CA PHE A 196 -18.66 -14.11 -4.00
C PHE A 196 -18.87 -15.52 -3.46
N VAL A 197 -17.76 -16.23 -3.26
CA VAL A 197 -17.76 -17.58 -2.73
C VAL A 197 -16.81 -17.72 -1.54
N ARG A 198 -17.22 -18.47 -0.52
CA ARG A 198 -16.35 -18.82 0.59
C ARG A 198 -15.64 -20.13 0.33
N SER A 199 -14.30 -20.07 0.30
CA SER A 199 -13.46 -21.26 0.24
C SER A 199 -13.50 -22.02 1.56
N ARG A 200 -13.42 -23.35 1.46
CA ARG A 200 -13.27 -24.25 2.61
C ARG A 200 -11.81 -24.49 3.01
N SER A 201 -10.87 -24.00 2.23
CA SER A 201 -9.42 -24.19 2.47
C SER A 201 -8.87 -23.28 3.58
N ARG A 202 -9.63 -22.26 3.97
CA ARG A 202 -9.25 -21.29 5.02
C ARG A 202 -10.43 -21.00 5.96
N ALA A 203 -10.12 -20.59 7.16
CA ALA A 203 -11.13 -20.15 8.11
C ALA A 203 -11.66 -18.74 7.76
N ALA A 204 -12.95 -18.50 8.03
CA ALA A 204 -13.48 -17.15 8.01
C ALA A 204 -12.76 -16.27 9.06
N PRO A 205 -12.54 -14.99 8.79
CA PRO A 205 -13.01 -14.20 7.65
C PRO A 205 -12.06 -14.15 6.46
N HIS A 206 -10.97 -14.95 6.43
CA HIS A 206 -9.90 -14.91 5.44
C HIS A 206 -10.13 -15.86 4.25
N ASN A 207 -11.38 -16.07 3.87
CA ASN A 207 -11.77 -17.13 2.94
C ASN A 207 -12.83 -16.74 1.91
N LEU A 208 -13.11 -15.44 1.73
CA LEU A 208 -14.08 -14.95 0.74
C LEU A 208 -13.37 -14.57 -0.55
N TYR A 209 -13.88 -15.04 -1.68
CA TYR A 209 -13.27 -14.84 -3.00
C TYR A 209 -14.32 -14.44 -4.03
N THR A 210 -13.86 -13.82 -5.09
CA THR A 210 -14.59 -13.52 -6.32
C THR A 210 -13.70 -13.82 -7.53
N SER A 211 -14.14 -13.46 -8.74
CA SER A 211 -13.37 -13.53 -9.98
C SER A 211 -13.64 -12.30 -10.85
N THR A 212 -12.85 -12.09 -11.89
CA THR A 212 -13.14 -11.05 -12.89
C THR A 212 -14.48 -11.29 -13.57
N ASP A 213 -14.84 -12.52 -13.89
CA ASP A 213 -16.11 -12.88 -14.50
C ASP A 213 -17.30 -12.57 -13.61
N GLU A 214 -17.23 -12.91 -12.33
CA GLU A 214 -18.31 -12.61 -11.38
C GLU A 214 -18.48 -11.09 -11.19
N LEU A 215 -17.38 -10.34 -11.18
CA LEU A 215 -17.44 -8.88 -11.06
C LEU A 215 -17.95 -8.21 -12.36
N LEU A 216 -17.64 -8.76 -13.53
CA LEU A 216 -18.23 -8.31 -14.79
C LEU A 216 -19.73 -8.59 -14.82
N ARG A 217 -20.15 -9.78 -14.40
CA ARG A 217 -21.58 -10.12 -14.26
C ARG A 217 -22.29 -9.14 -13.31
N ALA A 218 -21.66 -8.83 -12.17
CA ALA A 218 -22.20 -7.84 -11.23
C ALA A 218 -22.33 -6.45 -11.85
N ALA A 219 -21.37 -6.05 -12.68
CA ALA A 219 -21.40 -4.77 -13.39
C ALA A 219 -22.50 -4.73 -14.46
N GLU A 220 -22.72 -5.82 -15.18
CA GLU A 220 -23.81 -5.96 -16.16
C GLU A 220 -25.18 -5.90 -15.48
N ASP A 221 -25.39 -6.68 -14.42
CA ASP A 221 -26.64 -6.72 -13.67
C ASP A 221 -27.02 -5.36 -13.09
N ARG A 222 -26.03 -4.55 -12.72
CA ARG A 222 -26.19 -3.18 -12.22
C ARG A 222 -26.19 -2.11 -13.32
N LYS A 223 -26.06 -2.51 -14.58
CA LYS A 223 -25.96 -1.59 -15.76
C LYS A 223 -24.80 -0.58 -15.59
N ALA A 224 -23.70 -1.05 -15.02
CA ALA A 224 -22.53 -0.24 -14.70
C ALA A 224 -21.49 -0.20 -15.83
N ILE A 225 -21.74 -0.87 -16.93
CA ILE A 225 -20.91 -0.89 -18.15
C ILE A 225 -21.76 -0.37 -19.33
N PRO A 226 -21.16 0.40 -20.26
CA PRO A 226 -19.81 0.98 -20.25
C PRO A 226 -19.70 2.21 -19.32
N LEU A 227 -18.48 2.68 -19.09
CA LEU A 227 -18.26 3.98 -18.50
C LEU A 227 -18.61 5.06 -19.54
N GLU A 228 -19.45 6.02 -19.18
CA GLU A 228 -19.88 7.08 -20.11
C GLU A 228 -18.82 8.16 -20.30
N ASP A 229 -18.07 8.46 -19.24
CA ASP A 229 -17.00 9.45 -19.20
C ASP A 229 -15.64 8.86 -19.57
N GLU A 230 -14.68 9.73 -19.91
CA GLU A 230 -13.30 9.33 -20.11
C GLU A 230 -12.71 8.79 -18.81
N GLN A 231 -12.10 7.61 -18.91
CA GLN A 231 -11.47 6.97 -17.76
C GLN A 231 -10.29 7.79 -17.24
N GLN A 232 -10.34 8.13 -15.97
CA GLN A 232 -9.24 8.81 -15.28
C GLN A 232 -8.14 7.79 -14.94
N GLY A 233 -6.91 8.08 -15.33
CA GLY A 233 -5.76 7.21 -15.10
C GLY A 233 -4.47 8.00 -14.99
N PHE A 234 -3.35 7.41 -15.34
CA PHE A 234 -2.02 7.98 -15.24
C PHE A 234 -1.42 8.34 -16.60
N LEU A 235 -0.38 9.16 -16.59
CA LEU A 235 0.42 9.42 -17.78
C LEU A 235 1.54 8.37 -17.90
N PHE A 236 1.77 7.87 -19.13
CA PHE A 236 2.77 6.85 -19.37
C PHE A 236 3.88 7.32 -20.31
N LYS A 237 5.03 6.70 -20.17
CA LYS A 237 6.21 6.86 -21.02
C LYS A 237 6.75 5.48 -21.42
N THR A 238 7.64 5.47 -22.40
CA THR A 238 8.47 4.29 -22.66
C THR A 238 9.51 4.07 -21.57
N ASP A 239 9.89 2.81 -21.34
CA ASP A 239 10.98 2.45 -20.42
C ASP A 239 12.26 3.19 -20.77
N ALA A 240 13.02 3.58 -19.76
CA ALA A 240 14.36 4.11 -19.99
C ALA A 240 15.27 3.07 -20.65
N PRO A 241 16.21 3.48 -21.54
CA PRO A 241 17.23 2.60 -22.05
C PRO A 241 18.02 1.91 -20.93
N ALA A 242 18.44 0.67 -21.13
CA ALA A 242 19.11 -0.10 -20.07
C ALA A 242 20.35 0.60 -19.48
N ALA A 243 21.06 1.39 -20.29
CA ALA A 243 22.23 2.16 -19.85
C ALA A 243 21.88 3.34 -18.89
N GLU A 244 20.62 3.76 -18.84
CA GLU A 244 20.13 4.86 -17.99
C GLU A 244 19.45 4.34 -16.72
N ARG A 245 19.30 3.01 -16.57
CA ARG A 245 18.70 2.38 -15.40
C ARG A 245 19.69 2.26 -14.25
N SER A 246 19.17 2.20 -13.04
CA SER A 246 19.95 2.04 -11.81
C SER A 246 19.58 0.73 -11.09
N THR A 247 19.88 0.62 -9.79
CA THR A 247 19.64 -0.59 -8.99
C THR A 247 18.94 -0.30 -7.68
N ILE A 248 18.23 0.83 -7.57
CA ILE A 248 17.58 1.25 -6.33
C ILE A 248 16.36 0.39 -6.01
N SER A 249 16.34 -0.17 -4.81
CA SER A 249 15.29 -1.06 -4.32
C SER A 249 14.64 -0.50 -3.05
N PRO A 250 13.37 -0.08 -3.10
CA PRO A 250 12.68 0.43 -1.92
C PRO A 250 12.29 -0.69 -0.95
N ARG A 251 12.36 -0.38 0.34
CA ARG A 251 11.84 -1.19 1.43
C ARG A 251 10.93 -0.31 2.27
N SER A 252 9.69 -0.71 2.45
CA SER A 252 8.79 -0.09 3.41
C SER A 252 8.52 -1.05 4.56
N TYR A 253 8.42 -0.51 5.76
CA TYR A 253 8.11 -1.28 6.95
C TYR A 253 6.69 -0.98 7.38
N PHE A 254 5.80 -1.93 7.12
CA PHE A 254 4.48 -1.95 7.75
C PHE A 254 4.59 -2.83 8.97
N PHE A 255 4.43 -2.34 10.04
CA PHE A 255 4.22 -2.65 11.42
C PHE A 255 3.86 -4.05 11.72
N ILE A 256 3.88 -4.38 12.63
CA ILE A 256 3.93 -4.52 14.02
C ILE A 256 3.40 -5.85 14.48
N TYR A 257 2.40 -6.47 13.85
CA TYR A 257 1.95 -7.75 14.32
C TYR A 257 1.52 -8.69 13.18
N PRO A 258 2.29 -9.71 13.05
CA PRO A 258 3.73 -9.81 13.32
C PRO A 258 4.46 -8.79 12.46
N GLN A 259 5.57 -8.22 12.90
CA GLN A 259 6.36 -7.31 12.06
C GLN A 259 6.52 -7.94 10.68
N ASP A 260 5.94 -7.31 9.68
CA ASP A 260 5.81 -7.86 8.34
C ASP A 260 6.35 -6.88 7.30
N PRO A 261 7.67 -6.65 7.29
CA PRO A 261 8.27 -5.70 6.37
C PRO A 261 8.03 -6.15 4.93
N ALA A 262 7.54 -5.23 4.15
CA ALA A 262 7.36 -5.40 2.72
C ALA A 262 8.41 -4.60 1.95
N GLY A 263 8.69 -5.00 0.72
CA GLY A 263 9.66 -4.29 -0.10
C GLY A 263 9.76 -4.88 -1.49
N TRP A 264 10.68 -4.33 -2.26
CA TRP A 264 10.91 -4.74 -3.64
C TRP A 264 12.39 -4.90 -3.91
N VAL A 265 12.74 -5.78 -4.83
CA VAL A 265 14.05 -5.87 -5.44
C VAL A 265 13.91 -5.45 -6.89
N TYR A 266 14.69 -4.46 -7.31
CA TYR A 266 14.73 -4.06 -8.70
C TYR A 266 15.39 -5.16 -9.54
N ASP A 267 14.74 -5.51 -10.63
CA ASP A 267 15.22 -6.42 -11.65
C ASP A 267 15.48 -5.63 -12.95
N PRO A 268 16.75 -5.42 -13.35
CA PRO A 268 17.09 -4.66 -14.54
C PRO A 268 16.68 -5.34 -15.84
N ASP A 269 16.55 -6.68 -15.86
CA ASP A 269 16.19 -7.42 -17.06
C ASP A 269 14.74 -7.15 -17.47
N THR A 270 13.83 -7.19 -16.52
CA THR A 270 12.40 -6.88 -16.73
C THR A 270 12.10 -5.38 -16.59
N ASN A 271 13.04 -4.59 -16.10
CA ASN A 271 12.86 -3.20 -15.69
C ASN A 271 11.68 -3.06 -14.73
N GLY A 272 11.64 -3.89 -13.70
CA GLY A 272 10.56 -3.97 -12.74
C GLY A 272 11.03 -4.23 -11.32
N TYR A 273 10.09 -4.29 -10.40
CA TYR A 273 10.32 -4.46 -8.98
C TYR A 273 9.63 -5.73 -8.49
N LEU A 274 10.41 -6.72 -8.08
CA LEU A 274 9.94 -7.99 -7.52
C LEU A 274 9.53 -7.82 -6.07
N ARG A 275 8.29 -8.14 -5.74
CA ARG A 275 7.74 -7.99 -4.38
C ARG A 275 8.35 -8.98 -3.40
N LEU A 276 8.74 -8.46 -2.25
CA LEU A 276 9.13 -9.26 -1.08
C LEU A 276 8.16 -9.03 0.07
N ARG A 277 7.96 -10.07 0.86
CA ARG A 277 7.32 -10.02 2.17
C ARG A 277 8.23 -10.72 3.18
N ARG A 278 8.62 -10.04 4.27
CA ARG A 278 9.55 -10.56 5.29
C ARG A 278 10.88 -11.06 4.69
N GLY A 279 11.33 -10.40 3.62
CA GLY A 279 12.57 -10.76 2.93
C GLY A 279 12.48 -11.94 1.95
N VAL A 280 11.32 -12.59 1.83
CA VAL A 280 11.10 -13.68 0.86
C VAL A 280 10.18 -13.25 -0.27
N ALA A 281 10.25 -13.93 -1.42
CA ALA A 281 9.39 -13.65 -2.58
C ALA A 281 7.91 -13.76 -2.21
N ALA A 282 7.17 -12.67 -2.41
CA ALA A 282 5.72 -12.68 -2.29
C ALA A 282 5.11 -13.25 -3.57
N ARG A 283 4.30 -14.29 -3.45
CA ARG A 283 3.74 -15.02 -4.60
C ARG A 283 2.23 -14.98 -4.59
N ASP A 284 1.66 -14.96 -5.79
CA ASP A 284 0.23 -15.24 -5.97
C ASP A 284 -0.06 -16.72 -5.72
N ALA A 285 -1.17 -17.04 -5.06
CA ALA A 285 -1.48 -18.40 -4.67
C ALA A 285 -2.00 -19.26 -5.85
N ALA A 286 -2.61 -18.65 -6.86
CA ALA A 286 -3.14 -19.38 -8.02
C ALA A 286 -2.08 -19.65 -9.08
N SER A 287 -1.32 -18.62 -9.47
CA SER A 287 -0.29 -18.74 -10.50
C SER A 287 1.04 -19.31 -9.96
N GLY A 288 1.33 -19.10 -8.66
CA GLY A 288 2.63 -19.39 -8.07
C GLY A 288 3.72 -18.37 -8.45
N GLU A 289 3.40 -17.42 -9.32
CA GLU A 289 4.34 -16.39 -9.77
C GLU A 289 4.65 -15.37 -8.67
N GLN A 290 5.86 -14.85 -8.69
CA GLN A 290 6.23 -13.75 -7.79
C GLN A 290 5.53 -12.48 -8.21
N LEU A 291 4.88 -11.80 -7.26
CA LEU A 291 4.30 -10.49 -7.48
C LEU A 291 5.39 -9.49 -7.89
N TRP A 292 5.08 -8.67 -8.88
CA TRP A 292 5.99 -7.67 -9.42
C TRP A 292 5.22 -6.42 -9.88
N THR A 293 5.93 -5.33 -10.08
CA THR A 293 5.37 -4.09 -10.61
C THR A 293 6.41 -3.31 -11.40
N LYS A 294 5.99 -2.49 -12.35
CA LYS A 294 6.86 -1.57 -13.10
C LYS A 294 7.23 -0.33 -12.30
N ASN A 295 6.29 0.15 -11.49
CA ASN A 295 6.40 1.43 -10.80
C ASN A 295 6.00 1.24 -9.33
N VAL A 296 6.81 1.75 -8.40
CA VAL A 296 6.48 1.79 -6.99
C VAL A 296 6.38 3.24 -6.55
N LEU A 297 5.25 3.59 -5.95
CA LEU A 297 5.01 4.88 -5.31
C LEU A 297 4.89 4.68 -3.81
N VAL A 298 5.56 5.53 -3.05
CA VAL A 298 5.43 5.57 -1.59
C VAL A 298 5.04 6.98 -1.21
N MET A 299 3.80 7.17 -0.79
CA MET A 299 3.25 8.47 -0.40
C MET A 299 3.16 8.58 1.12
N GLU A 300 3.52 9.75 1.66
CA GLU A 300 3.29 10.07 3.05
C GLU A 300 1.87 10.60 3.22
N VAL A 301 1.12 10.01 4.15
CA VAL A 301 -0.24 10.43 4.51
C VAL A 301 -0.35 10.50 6.02
N ALA A 302 -0.86 11.61 6.54
CA ALA A 302 -1.12 11.72 7.96
C ALA A 302 -2.16 10.67 8.39
N GLU A 303 -1.89 10.00 9.52
CA GLU A 303 -2.82 9.04 10.08
C GLU A 303 -3.07 9.30 11.56
N ARG A 304 -4.25 8.90 12.02
CA ARG A 304 -4.64 9.02 13.42
C ARG A 304 -5.61 7.90 13.85
N PRO A 305 -5.51 7.43 15.09
CA PRO A 305 -6.53 6.53 15.65
C PRO A 305 -7.89 7.20 15.70
N ILE A 306 -8.96 6.45 15.44
CA ILE A 306 -10.33 6.93 15.59
C ILE A 306 -10.68 6.97 17.08
N PRO A 307 -11.03 8.14 17.67
CA PRO A 307 -11.35 8.22 19.09
C PRO A 307 -12.52 7.30 19.48
N GLY A 308 -12.31 6.49 20.51
CA GLY A 308 -13.33 5.56 21.02
C GLY A 308 -13.59 4.32 20.16
N ASP A 309 -12.78 4.07 19.13
CA ASP A 309 -12.87 2.85 18.34
C ASP A 309 -12.17 1.67 19.04
N ASP A 310 -12.95 0.62 19.35
CA ASP A 310 -12.46 -0.60 19.99
C ASP A 310 -11.85 -1.63 19.01
N LYS A 311 -11.90 -1.34 17.73
CA LYS A 311 -11.39 -2.20 16.66
C LYS A 311 -9.99 -1.80 16.15
N GLY A 312 -9.39 -0.75 16.74
CA GLY A 312 -8.07 -0.26 16.36
C GLY A 312 -8.01 0.33 14.95
N ARG A 313 -9.14 0.85 14.46
CA ARG A 313 -9.22 1.51 13.15
C ARG A 313 -8.54 2.86 13.19
N ILE A 314 -8.07 3.26 12.03
CA ILE A 314 -7.40 4.55 11.82
C ILE A 314 -8.11 5.35 10.73
N GLU A 315 -7.91 6.64 10.76
CA GLU A 315 -8.17 7.56 9.66
C GLU A 315 -6.85 7.89 8.97
N GLN A 316 -6.91 8.07 7.64
CA GLN A 316 -5.79 8.54 6.83
C GLN A 316 -6.25 9.72 5.96
N ASP A 317 -5.44 10.78 5.92
CA ASP A 317 -5.74 12.01 5.19
C ASP A 317 -5.26 11.88 3.73
N VAL A 318 -6.04 11.18 2.91
CA VAL A 318 -5.74 10.93 1.49
C VAL A 318 -6.33 11.96 0.53
N ILE A 319 -6.99 12.99 1.06
CA ILE A 319 -7.44 14.17 0.33
C ILE A 319 -6.51 15.33 0.67
N GLY A 320 -5.97 16.00 -0.34
CA GLY A 320 -4.98 17.04 -0.17
C GLY A 320 -3.74 16.79 -1.04
N GLU A 321 -2.58 17.11 -0.50
CA GLU A 321 -1.28 16.87 -1.12
C GLU A 321 -0.22 16.55 -0.06
N GLY A 322 0.86 15.91 -0.49
CA GLY A 322 1.99 15.59 0.40
C GLY A 322 3.19 15.01 -0.35
N PRO A 323 4.31 14.81 0.35
CA PRO A 323 5.51 14.25 -0.25
C PRO A 323 5.31 12.77 -0.61
N ALA A 324 5.98 12.35 -1.67
CA ALA A 324 6.04 10.96 -2.08
C ALA A 324 7.38 10.65 -2.77
N LYS A 325 7.68 9.36 -2.87
CA LYS A 325 8.81 8.81 -3.61
C LYS A 325 8.29 7.93 -4.74
N LEU A 326 8.82 8.16 -5.94
CA LEU A 326 8.55 7.35 -7.12
C LEU A 326 9.80 6.55 -7.49
N PHE A 327 9.62 5.24 -7.63
CA PHE A 327 10.66 4.31 -8.07
C PHE A 327 10.25 3.70 -9.41
N LEU A 328 11.03 3.99 -10.42
CA LEU A 328 10.92 3.43 -11.77
C LEU A 328 12.30 3.44 -12.44
N ASP A 329 12.53 2.55 -13.38
CA ASP A 329 13.82 2.39 -14.06
C ASP A 329 15.00 2.18 -13.08
N GLY A 330 14.76 1.61 -11.89
CA GLY A 330 15.73 1.46 -10.81
C GLY A 330 16.21 2.78 -10.21
N VAL A 331 15.50 3.88 -10.42
CA VAL A 331 15.81 5.24 -9.93
C VAL A 331 14.76 5.69 -8.95
N GLU A 332 15.18 6.37 -7.87
CA GLU A 332 14.32 7.08 -6.93
C GLU A 332 14.13 8.53 -7.37
N ARG A 333 12.91 9.03 -7.27
CA ARG A 333 12.54 10.41 -7.56
C ARG A 333 11.64 10.96 -6.46
N ASP A 334 11.89 12.21 -6.06
CA ASP A 334 10.96 12.97 -5.22
C ASP A 334 9.79 13.45 -6.06
N VAL A 335 8.57 13.23 -5.56
CA VAL A 335 7.34 13.72 -6.19
C VAL A 335 6.36 14.20 -5.11
N THR A 336 5.38 14.98 -5.51
CA THR A 336 4.26 15.40 -4.66
C THR A 336 3.00 14.67 -5.12
N TRP A 337 2.34 13.94 -4.22
CA TRP A 337 1.00 13.42 -4.51
C TRP A 337 -0.04 14.52 -4.29
N ARG A 338 -1.09 14.53 -5.13
CA ARG A 338 -2.24 15.46 -5.02
C ARG A 338 -3.53 14.73 -5.30
N LYS A 339 -4.51 14.96 -4.43
CA LYS A 339 -5.92 14.58 -4.59
C LYS A 339 -6.76 15.67 -3.93
N PRO A 340 -7.11 16.76 -4.65
CA PRO A 340 -7.67 17.97 -4.04
C PRO A 340 -9.07 17.78 -3.46
N GLU A 341 -9.82 16.79 -3.93
CA GLU A 341 -11.18 16.48 -3.47
C GLU A 341 -11.47 14.98 -3.58
N PRO A 342 -12.53 14.47 -2.95
CA PRO A 342 -12.84 13.03 -2.94
C PRO A 342 -13.01 12.39 -4.32
N THR A 343 -13.55 13.11 -5.29
CA THR A 343 -13.83 12.65 -6.66
C THR A 343 -12.66 12.85 -7.62
N ALA A 344 -11.72 13.75 -7.27
CA ALA A 344 -10.54 13.98 -8.10
C ALA A 344 -9.64 12.74 -8.16
N PRO A 345 -9.03 12.44 -9.30
CA PRO A 345 -8.04 11.38 -9.39
C PRO A 345 -6.79 11.70 -8.56
N LEU A 346 -6.13 10.67 -8.02
CA LEU A 346 -4.81 10.81 -7.41
C LEU A 346 -3.79 11.05 -8.52
N ARG A 347 -2.96 12.10 -8.37
CA ARG A 347 -1.90 12.49 -9.30
C ARG A 347 -0.58 12.67 -8.57
N PHE A 348 0.51 12.60 -9.33
CA PHE A 348 1.87 12.80 -8.81
C PHE A 348 2.59 13.82 -9.69
N TYR A 349 3.33 14.73 -9.05
CA TYR A 349 4.00 15.84 -9.73
C TYR A 349 5.46 15.86 -9.31
N ASP A 350 6.35 16.15 -10.25
CA ASP A 350 7.76 16.35 -9.99
C ASP A 350 8.05 17.73 -9.36
N ALA A 351 9.32 18.03 -9.14
CA ALA A 351 9.77 19.28 -8.55
C ALA A 351 9.48 20.52 -9.42
N ASP A 352 9.33 20.32 -10.73
CA ASP A 352 8.99 21.39 -11.67
C ASP A 352 7.47 21.61 -11.79
N GLY A 353 6.68 20.78 -11.11
CA GLY A 353 5.22 20.82 -11.13
C GLY A 353 4.58 20.12 -12.33
N GLU A 354 5.37 19.38 -13.09
CA GLU A 354 4.88 18.56 -14.20
C GLU A 354 4.34 17.22 -13.69
N GLU A 355 3.24 16.74 -14.28
CA GLU A 355 2.66 15.45 -13.88
C GLU A 355 3.62 14.29 -14.24
N ALA A 356 3.93 13.48 -13.24
CA ALA A 356 4.84 12.35 -13.38
C ALA A 356 4.33 11.31 -14.38
N ARG A 357 5.26 10.75 -15.18
CA ARG A 357 4.98 9.70 -16.15
C ARG A 357 5.56 8.38 -15.70
N PHE A 358 4.76 7.34 -15.77
CA PHE A 358 5.09 5.98 -15.37
C PHE A 358 5.56 5.12 -16.55
N ASN A 359 6.33 4.09 -16.27
CA ASN A 359 6.55 3.03 -17.26
C ASN A 359 5.24 2.27 -17.49
N ALA A 360 4.94 1.95 -18.75
CA ALA A 360 3.76 1.14 -19.06
C ALA A 360 3.81 -0.22 -18.34
N GLY A 361 2.77 -0.54 -17.59
CA GLY A 361 2.67 -1.75 -16.78
C GLY A 361 2.14 -1.50 -15.37
N PRO A 362 2.18 -2.50 -14.48
CA PRO A 362 1.58 -2.42 -13.16
C PRO A 362 2.19 -1.32 -12.27
N ILE A 363 1.35 -0.73 -11.42
CA ILE A 363 1.71 0.30 -10.46
C ILE A 363 1.37 -0.17 -9.04
N TRP A 364 2.28 0.05 -8.09
CA TRP A 364 2.02 -0.21 -6.68
C TRP A 364 2.17 1.08 -5.88
N VAL A 365 1.07 1.51 -5.26
CA VAL A 365 0.98 2.71 -4.43
C VAL A 365 0.92 2.31 -2.97
N VAL A 366 1.88 2.77 -2.19
CA VAL A 366 1.96 2.53 -0.74
C VAL A 366 1.70 3.84 -0.01
N ALA A 367 0.77 3.82 0.94
CA ALA A 367 0.58 4.93 1.87
C ALA A 367 1.25 4.62 3.21
N LEU A 368 2.14 5.51 3.64
CA LEU A 368 2.86 5.43 4.91
C LEU A 368 2.55 6.67 5.78
N PRO A 369 2.55 6.53 7.11
CA PRO A 369 2.40 7.68 8.00
C PRO A 369 3.59 8.63 7.96
N SER A 370 4.76 8.14 7.58
CA SER A 370 5.97 8.93 7.37
C SER A 370 6.90 8.22 6.38
N LEU A 371 7.56 8.99 5.51
CA LEU A 371 8.63 8.50 4.64
C LEU A 371 9.89 8.05 5.42
N GLU A 372 10.02 8.39 6.70
CA GLU A 372 11.06 7.83 7.58
C GLU A 372 10.93 6.30 7.75
N ASN A 373 9.73 5.75 7.52
CA ASN A 373 9.48 4.32 7.54
C ASN A 373 9.91 3.62 6.23
N LEU A 374 10.45 4.36 5.27
CA LEU A 374 10.99 3.85 4.01
C LEU A 374 12.51 3.73 4.12
N THR A 375 13.03 2.54 3.81
CA THR A 375 14.47 2.32 3.64
C THR A 375 14.75 2.04 2.17
N VAL A 376 15.68 2.76 1.60
CA VAL A 376 16.12 2.58 0.20
C VAL A 376 17.49 1.90 0.20
N LYS A 377 17.64 0.89 -0.65
CA LYS A 377 18.91 0.15 -0.83
C LYS A 377 19.35 0.28 -2.28
N GLN A 378 20.65 0.46 -2.44
CA GLN A 378 21.38 0.35 -3.72
C GLN A 378 21.91 -1.06 -3.89
#